data_1250bbb916140a5793476b54c772da99
#
_entry.id   1250bbb916140a5793476b54c772da99
#
_cell.length_a   1.000
_cell.length_b   1.000
_cell.length_c   1.000
_cell.angle_alpha   90.00
_cell.angle_beta   90.00
_cell.angle_gamma   90.00
#
_symmetry.space_group_name_H-M   'P 1'
#
loop_
_entity.id
_entity.type
_entity.pdbx_description
1 polymer ?
#
loop_
_entity_poly.entity_id
_entity_poly.type
_entity_poly.pdbx_seq_one_letter_code
_entity_poly.pdbx_strand_id
1 'polypeptide(L)'
;MTFCHPFDDADVVAGQGTLGLELIEDIPDLSLVIVPLGGGGLLSGTAIALKLHNPKIRVIGVQISSCAPYIHGLMPEGPVPTLADGIAVKKPGAITEPLVRKWVDEIVEVTEDSVADAMMVLLERSKLYVEGGGAVGLAALMTGKISPAETGTTCIVLSGGNVDIGLVPNLVRRHETEAGRRLIAFIRLPDRPGAFAGLLQICAGTGANLIEVQHVREGIYLHARETGIQIVLEIRGREHADQLLALAKEQGYDLNESKFY
;
A
#
# COMPACT_ATOMS: atom_id res chain seq x y z
N MET A 1 37.47 -5.91 -8.49
CA MET A 1 36.22 -6.12 -7.76
C MET A 1 35.35 -7.03 -8.62
N THR A 2 34.88 -8.16 -8.12
CA THR A 2 34.01 -9.09 -8.88
C THR A 2 32.57 -8.59 -8.81
N PHE A 3 31.90 -8.42 -9.96
CA PHE A 3 30.48 -8.06 -10.02
C PHE A 3 29.68 -9.32 -9.74
N CYS A 4 28.76 -9.24 -8.76
CA CYS A 4 27.75 -10.26 -8.49
C CYS A 4 26.37 -9.68 -8.88
N HIS A 5 25.68 -10.36 -9.79
CA HIS A 5 24.37 -9.86 -10.23
C HIS A 5 23.34 -10.03 -9.11
N PRO A 6 22.48 -9.02 -8.81
CA PRO A 6 21.62 -9.06 -7.62
C PRO A 6 20.54 -10.16 -7.65
N PHE A 7 20.23 -10.73 -8.80
CA PHE A 7 19.21 -11.80 -8.92
C PHE A 7 19.53 -12.81 -10.04
N ASP A 8 20.20 -12.40 -11.13
CA ASP A 8 20.43 -13.25 -12.32
C ASP A 8 21.79 -13.95 -12.24
N ASP A 9 21.97 -14.72 -11.18
CA ASP A 9 23.19 -15.45 -10.84
C ASP A 9 22.80 -16.76 -10.14
N ALA A 10 23.42 -17.88 -10.52
CA ALA A 10 23.08 -19.19 -9.99
C ALA A 10 23.35 -19.32 -8.48
N ASP A 11 24.44 -18.71 -7.99
CA ASP A 11 24.81 -18.76 -6.58
C ASP A 11 23.86 -17.89 -5.76
N VAL A 12 23.40 -16.76 -6.30
CA VAL A 12 22.36 -15.92 -5.69
C VAL A 12 21.05 -16.68 -5.59
N VAL A 13 20.61 -17.34 -6.67
CA VAL A 13 19.40 -18.18 -6.67
C VAL A 13 19.50 -19.29 -5.63
N ALA A 14 20.65 -19.99 -5.55
CA ALA A 14 20.88 -21.04 -4.56
C ALA A 14 20.83 -20.48 -3.12
N GLY A 15 21.45 -19.33 -2.87
CA GLY A 15 21.38 -18.63 -1.58
C GLY A 15 19.96 -18.26 -1.19
N GLN A 16 19.13 -17.78 -2.12
CA GLN A 16 17.71 -17.47 -1.86
C GLN A 16 16.87 -18.73 -1.58
N GLY A 17 17.31 -19.90 -2.00
CA GLY A 17 16.68 -21.20 -1.67
C GLY A 17 16.72 -21.53 -0.19
N THR A 18 17.64 -20.96 0.60
CA THR A 18 17.71 -21.16 2.06
C THR A 18 16.45 -20.71 2.77
N LEU A 19 15.77 -19.66 2.31
CA LEU A 19 14.46 -19.27 2.82
C LEU A 19 13.44 -20.41 2.70
N GLY A 20 13.42 -21.09 1.54
CA GLY A 20 12.51 -22.23 1.35
C GLY A 20 12.82 -23.38 2.31
N LEU A 21 14.08 -23.63 2.63
CA LEU A 21 14.48 -24.66 3.60
C LEU A 21 14.05 -24.30 5.01
N GLU A 22 14.25 -23.06 5.45
CA GLU A 22 13.78 -22.57 6.75
C GLU A 22 12.25 -22.65 6.88
N LEU A 23 11.50 -22.26 5.84
CA LEU A 23 10.04 -22.37 5.83
C LEU A 23 9.55 -23.81 5.99
N ILE A 24 10.25 -24.78 5.39
CA ILE A 24 9.93 -26.22 5.53
C ILE A 24 10.15 -26.70 6.97
N GLU A 25 11.22 -26.24 7.62
CA GLU A 25 11.55 -26.60 9.00
C GLU A 25 10.58 -25.97 9.99
N ASP A 26 10.22 -24.70 9.80
CA ASP A 26 9.43 -23.92 10.75
C ASP A 26 7.91 -24.16 10.60
N ILE A 27 7.44 -24.56 9.41
CA ILE A 27 5.99 -24.65 9.09
C ILE A 27 5.68 -26.06 8.54
N PRO A 28 5.41 -27.04 9.40
CA PRO A 28 5.21 -28.44 8.97
C PRO A 28 4.01 -28.69 8.06
N ASP A 29 2.97 -27.83 8.14
CA ASP A 29 1.75 -27.91 7.33
C ASP A 29 1.69 -26.84 6.22
N LEU A 30 2.87 -26.34 5.79
CA LEU A 30 2.99 -25.33 4.73
C LEU A 30 2.32 -25.78 3.44
N SER A 31 1.37 -25.01 2.94
CA SER A 31 0.57 -25.34 1.76
C SER A 31 0.66 -24.31 0.65
N LEU A 32 0.86 -23.05 1.01
CA LEU A 32 0.97 -21.93 0.05
C LEU A 32 2.05 -20.96 0.51
N VAL A 33 2.93 -20.56 -0.42
CA VAL A 33 3.91 -19.50 -0.19
C VAL A 33 3.74 -18.42 -1.25
N ILE A 34 3.63 -17.18 -0.80
CA ILE A 34 3.47 -16.00 -1.65
C ILE A 34 4.73 -15.16 -1.55
N VAL A 35 5.40 -14.92 -2.68
CA VAL A 35 6.73 -14.30 -2.73
C VAL A 35 6.69 -13.11 -3.68
N PRO A 36 7.28 -11.96 -3.31
CA PRO A 36 7.49 -10.84 -4.22
C PRO A 36 8.33 -11.23 -5.44
N LEU A 37 7.95 -10.76 -6.62
CA LEU A 37 8.61 -11.04 -7.89
C LEU A 37 9.11 -9.76 -8.57
N GLY A 38 10.39 -9.48 -8.43
CA GLY A 38 11.13 -8.52 -9.25
C GLY A 38 11.93 -9.25 -10.33
N GLY A 39 13.24 -9.35 -10.15
CA GLY A 39 14.14 -10.07 -11.07
C GLY A 39 14.05 -11.60 -11.04
N GLY A 40 13.39 -12.18 -10.04
CA GLY A 40 13.10 -13.61 -9.96
C GLY A 40 14.05 -14.43 -9.09
N GLY A 41 15.15 -13.85 -8.56
CA GLY A 41 16.14 -14.58 -7.77
C GLY A 41 15.55 -15.19 -6.49
N LEU A 42 14.89 -14.35 -5.66
CA LEU A 42 14.22 -14.79 -4.43
C LEU A 42 13.15 -15.85 -4.70
N LEU A 43 12.25 -15.56 -5.63
CA LEU A 43 11.12 -16.45 -5.94
C LEU A 43 11.59 -17.79 -6.50
N SER A 44 12.53 -17.78 -7.46
CA SER A 44 13.02 -19.04 -8.07
C SER A 44 13.77 -19.91 -7.07
N GLY A 45 14.66 -19.34 -6.26
CA GLY A 45 15.39 -20.09 -5.23
C GLY A 45 14.46 -20.71 -4.20
N THR A 46 13.54 -19.92 -3.65
CA THR A 46 12.53 -20.38 -2.70
C THR A 46 11.64 -21.49 -3.32
N ALA A 47 11.13 -21.26 -4.55
CA ALA A 47 10.27 -22.24 -5.23
C ALA A 47 10.96 -23.58 -5.48
N ILE A 48 12.23 -23.57 -5.90
CA ILE A 48 13.03 -24.80 -6.12
C ILE A 48 13.11 -25.60 -4.81
N ALA A 49 13.51 -24.95 -3.71
CA ALA A 49 13.64 -25.62 -2.42
C ALA A 49 12.32 -26.23 -1.95
N LEU A 50 11.24 -25.48 -2.01
CA LEU A 50 9.90 -25.93 -1.61
C LEU A 50 9.39 -27.09 -2.48
N LYS A 51 9.49 -26.98 -3.80
CA LYS A 51 8.97 -27.97 -4.74
C LYS A 51 9.77 -29.29 -4.75
N LEU A 52 11.07 -29.23 -4.50
CA LEU A 52 11.89 -30.42 -4.34
C LEU A 52 11.58 -31.17 -3.05
N HIS A 53 11.20 -30.45 -1.99
CA HIS A 53 10.76 -31.07 -0.73
C HIS A 53 9.34 -31.63 -0.83
N ASN A 54 8.38 -30.80 -1.29
CA ASN A 54 6.98 -31.21 -1.45
C ASN A 54 6.36 -30.49 -2.66
N PRO A 55 6.17 -31.16 -3.79
CA PRO A 55 5.62 -30.57 -5.00
C PRO A 55 4.16 -30.06 -4.87
N LYS A 56 3.45 -30.43 -3.77
CA LYS A 56 2.08 -29.97 -3.50
C LYS A 56 2.04 -28.57 -2.89
N ILE A 57 3.14 -28.07 -2.31
CA ILE A 57 3.21 -26.69 -1.81
C ILE A 57 3.04 -25.76 -3.01
N ARG A 58 2.00 -24.94 -3.00
CA ARG A 58 1.81 -23.91 -4.04
C ARG A 58 2.75 -22.75 -3.80
N VAL A 59 3.34 -22.23 -4.88
CA VAL A 59 4.22 -21.05 -4.84
C VAL A 59 3.70 -20.04 -5.83
N ILE A 60 3.36 -18.84 -5.35
CA ILE A 60 2.81 -17.76 -6.16
C ILE A 60 3.73 -16.55 -6.11
N GLY A 61 4.07 -16.03 -7.30
CA GLY A 61 4.82 -14.78 -7.46
C GLY A 61 3.89 -13.58 -7.56
N VAL A 62 4.25 -12.44 -6.91
CA VAL A 62 3.45 -11.22 -6.99
C VAL A 62 4.28 -10.07 -7.54
N GLN A 63 3.80 -9.45 -8.62
CA GLN A 63 4.37 -8.25 -9.23
C GLN A 63 3.51 -7.02 -8.93
N ILE A 64 4.10 -5.83 -9.12
CA ILE A 64 3.34 -4.58 -9.15
C ILE A 64 2.85 -4.29 -10.57
N SER A 65 1.60 -3.88 -10.75
CA SER A 65 0.99 -3.69 -12.08
C SER A 65 1.70 -2.64 -12.94
N SER A 66 2.32 -1.64 -12.31
CA SER A 66 3.16 -0.64 -13.00
C SER A 66 4.45 -1.22 -13.59
N CYS A 67 4.89 -2.41 -13.12
CA CYS A 67 6.08 -3.12 -13.62
C CYS A 67 5.94 -4.63 -13.47
N ALA A 68 5.23 -5.28 -14.40
CA ALA A 68 4.91 -6.71 -14.38
C ALA A 68 5.39 -7.45 -15.64
N PRO A 69 6.72 -7.53 -15.91
CA PRO A 69 7.24 -8.10 -17.17
C PRO A 69 6.99 -9.60 -17.32
N TYR A 70 6.81 -10.35 -16.25
CA TYR A 70 6.47 -11.78 -16.33
C TYR A 70 5.04 -12.02 -16.83
N ILE A 71 4.15 -11.00 -16.71
CA ILE A 71 2.76 -11.03 -17.16
C ILE A 71 2.61 -10.35 -18.51
N HIS A 72 3.15 -9.13 -18.67
CA HIS A 72 2.91 -8.28 -19.83
C HIS A 72 4.07 -8.27 -20.84
N GLY A 73 5.16 -8.97 -20.57
CA GLY A 73 6.38 -8.93 -21.37
C GLY A 73 7.27 -7.74 -21.02
N LEU A 74 8.25 -7.45 -21.88
CA LEU A 74 9.25 -6.41 -21.63
C LEU A 74 8.59 -5.03 -21.42
N MET A 75 8.98 -4.39 -20.33
CA MET A 75 8.49 -3.06 -19.96
C MET A 75 9.27 -1.96 -20.71
N PRO A 76 8.64 -0.81 -20.99
CA PRO A 76 9.31 0.34 -21.61
C PRO A 76 10.52 0.81 -20.81
N GLU A 77 11.48 1.42 -21.50
CA GLU A 77 12.60 2.10 -20.84
C GLU A 77 12.12 3.36 -20.10
N GLY A 78 12.90 3.81 -19.11
CA GLY A 78 12.60 5.01 -18.31
C GLY A 78 12.19 4.67 -16.86
N PRO A 79 12.05 5.65 -15.96
CA PRO A 79 11.69 5.42 -14.57
C PRO A 79 10.27 4.87 -14.45
N VAL A 80 10.05 3.94 -13.52
CA VAL A 80 8.73 3.46 -13.12
C VAL A 80 8.44 4.04 -11.74
N PRO A 81 7.57 5.04 -11.62
CA PRO A 81 7.17 5.54 -10.32
C PRO A 81 6.28 4.50 -9.65
N THR A 82 6.76 3.92 -8.55
CA THR A 82 6.06 2.86 -7.81
C THR A 82 6.49 2.84 -6.36
N LEU A 83 5.56 2.43 -5.47
CA LEU A 83 5.86 2.13 -4.06
C LEU A 83 6.72 0.87 -3.91
N ALA A 84 6.67 -0.02 -4.91
CA ALA A 84 7.36 -1.30 -4.92
C ALA A 84 8.66 -1.26 -5.76
N ASP A 85 9.47 -0.21 -5.59
CA ASP A 85 10.69 0.04 -6.37
C ASP A 85 11.70 -1.12 -6.29
N GLY A 86 11.83 -1.77 -5.13
CA GLY A 86 12.67 -2.94 -4.92
C GLY A 86 12.34 -4.14 -5.84
N ILE A 87 11.13 -4.20 -6.40
CA ILE A 87 10.71 -5.24 -7.35
C ILE A 87 10.39 -4.69 -8.75
N ALA A 88 10.61 -3.40 -9.02
CA ALA A 88 10.35 -2.78 -10.32
C ALA A 88 11.43 -3.12 -11.37
N VAL A 89 11.61 -4.41 -11.60
CA VAL A 89 12.60 -4.96 -12.55
C VAL A 89 11.92 -5.16 -13.90
N LYS A 90 12.33 -4.38 -14.91
CA LYS A 90 11.69 -4.28 -16.22
C LYS A 90 11.91 -5.47 -17.15
N LYS A 91 12.96 -6.24 -16.90
CA LYS A 91 13.33 -7.39 -17.71
C LYS A 91 13.67 -8.56 -16.81
N PRO A 92 13.00 -9.72 -17.00
CA PRO A 92 13.38 -10.96 -16.32
C PRO A 92 14.82 -11.32 -16.57
N GLY A 93 15.45 -12.00 -15.63
CA GLY A 93 16.83 -12.48 -15.80
C GLY A 93 16.90 -13.68 -16.74
N ALA A 94 18.03 -13.86 -17.41
CA ALA A 94 18.23 -14.98 -18.34
C ALA A 94 18.26 -16.35 -17.63
N ILE A 95 18.77 -16.37 -16.39
CA ILE A 95 18.80 -17.56 -15.52
C ILE A 95 17.47 -17.70 -14.77
N THR A 96 16.94 -16.61 -14.21
CA THR A 96 15.78 -16.66 -13.32
C THR A 96 14.46 -16.87 -14.06
N GLU A 97 14.29 -16.32 -15.27
CA GLU A 97 13.01 -16.46 -15.99
C GLU A 97 12.63 -17.93 -16.26
N PRO A 98 13.49 -18.79 -16.85
CA PRO A 98 13.15 -20.19 -17.06
C PRO A 98 12.92 -20.95 -15.74
N LEU A 99 13.59 -20.58 -14.66
CA LEU A 99 13.38 -21.19 -13.35
C LEU A 99 12.00 -20.81 -12.78
N VAL A 100 11.65 -19.53 -12.82
CA VAL A 100 10.31 -19.06 -12.39
C VAL A 100 9.23 -19.77 -13.19
N ARG A 101 9.33 -19.81 -14.51
CA ARG A 101 8.36 -20.47 -15.38
C ARG A 101 8.19 -21.97 -15.11
N LYS A 102 9.26 -22.63 -14.63
CA LYS A 102 9.24 -24.05 -14.34
C LYS A 102 8.70 -24.41 -12.94
N TRP A 103 9.03 -23.59 -11.94
CA TRP A 103 8.85 -23.96 -10.54
C TRP A 103 7.74 -23.20 -9.81
N VAL A 104 7.25 -22.09 -10.39
CA VAL A 104 6.20 -21.25 -9.79
C VAL A 104 4.85 -21.64 -10.41
N ASP A 105 3.83 -21.80 -9.55
CA ASP A 105 2.51 -22.25 -10.00
C ASP A 105 1.71 -21.13 -10.66
N GLU A 106 1.86 -19.89 -10.17
CA GLU A 106 1.07 -18.76 -10.62
C GLU A 106 1.82 -17.44 -10.41
N ILE A 107 1.55 -16.46 -11.26
CA ILE A 107 2.04 -15.10 -11.10
C ILE A 107 0.85 -14.16 -11.20
N VAL A 108 0.69 -13.27 -10.21
CA VAL A 108 -0.37 -12.27 -10.16
C VAL A 108 0.22 -10.87 -10.04
N GLU A 109 -0.61 -9.85 -10.29
CA GLU A 109 -0.23 -8.46 -10.10
C GLU A 109 -1.19 -7.73 -9.17
N VAL A 110 -0.66 -6.74 -8.47
CA VAL A 110 -1.39 -5.86 -7.54
C VAL A 110 -1.19 -4.40 -7.90
N THR A 111 -2.13 -3.54 -7.49
CA THR A 111 -2.07 -2.10 -7.75
C THR A 111 -1.27 -1.36 -6.69
N GLU A 112 -0.79 -0.14 -7.00
CA GLU A 112 -0.13 0.77 -6.06
C GLU A 112 -0.99 1.02 -4.82
N ASP A 113 -2.29 1.24 -5.01
CA ASP A 113 -3.23 1.50 -3.92
C ASP A 113 -3.34 0.31 -2.97
N SER A 114 -3.45 -0.90 -3.50
CA SER A 114 -3.52 -2.10 -2.67
C SER A 114 -2.22 -2.37 -1.91
N VAL A 115 -1.08 -2.00 -2.49
CA VAL A 115 0.23 -2.08 -1.81
C VAL A 115 0.30 -1.07 -0.67
N ALA A 116 -0.15 0.18 -0.91
CA ALA A 116 -0.22 1.20 0.13
C ALA A 116 -1.08 0.74 1.32
N ASP A 117 -2.24 0.14 1.05
CA ASP A 117 -3.13 -0.40 2.07
C ASP A 117 -2.49 -1.56 2.85
N ALA A 118 -1.80 -2.46 2.14
CA ALA A 118 -1.08 -3.57 2.78
C ALA A 118 0.06 -3.08 3.69
N MET A 119 0.83 -2.08 3.26
CA MET A 119 1.86 -1.45 4.09
C MET A 119 1.26 -0.87 5.38
N MET A 120 0.10 -0.22 5.27
CA MET A 120 -0.58 0.35 6.44
C MET A 120 -1.13 -0.72 7.38
N VAL A 121 -1.69 -1.81 6.87
CA VAL A 121 -2.14 -2.95 7.68
C VAL A 121 -0.96 -3.60 8.43
N LEU A 122 0.18 -3.81 7.77
CA LEU A 122 1.39 -4.34 8.40
C LEU A 122 1.89 -3.41 9.52
N LEU A 123 1.92 -2.11 9.27
CA LEU A 123 2.33 -1.12 10.25
C LEU A 123 1.33 -1.05 11.44
N GLU A 124 0.03 -0.94 11.16
CA GLU A 124 -0.99 -0.73 12.18
C GLU A 124 -1.27 -1.99 13.00
N ARG A 125 -1.36 -3.17 12.36
CA ARG A 125 -1.77 -4.41 13.01
C ARG A 125 -0.60 -5.25 13.50
N SER A 126 0.42 -5.41 12.66
CA SER A 126 1.56 -6.29 12.97
C SER A 126 2.74 -5.54 13.54
N LYS A 127 2.75 -4.20 13.53
CA LYS A 127 3.87 -3.34 13.94
C LYS A 127 5.15 -3.59 13.13
N LEU A 128 4.96 -4.01 11.87
CA LEU A 128 6.04 -4.26 10.94
C LEU A 128 6.19 -3.09 9.96
N TYR A 129 7.41 -2.63 9.82
CA TYR A 129 7.77 -1.59 8.85
C TYR A 129 8.29 -2.28 7.59
N VAL A 130 7.43 -2.38 6.58
CA VAL A 130 7.70 -3.14 5.34
C VAL A 130 7.61 -2.22 4.14
N GLU A 131 8.56 -2.33 3.21
CA GLU A 131 8.55 -1.60 1.94
C GLU A 131 7.48 -2.12 0.98
N GLY A 132 7.12 -1.31 -0.03
CA GLY A 132 6.10 -1.70 -1.00
C GLY A 132 6.38 -3.04 -1.68
N GLY A 133 7.63 -3.29 -2.08
CA GLY A 133 8.05 -4.56 -2.66
C GLY A 133 7.82 -5.76 -1.75
N GLY A 134 8.00 -5.59 -0.44
CA GLY A 134 7.73 -6.63 0.56
C GLY A 134 6.25 -6.81 0.89
N ALA A 135 5.41 -5.80 0.66
CA ALA A 135 4.00 -5.81 1.02
C ALA A 135 3.07 -6.40 -0.06
N VAL A 136 3.56 -6.62 -1.30
CA VAL A 136 2.73 -7.07 -2.43
C VAL A 136 2.00 -8.39 -2.18
N GLY A 137 2.61 -9.31 -1.42
CA GLY A 137 2.01 -10.60 -1.07
C GLY A 137 0.74 -10.43 -0.22
N LEU A 138 0.78 -9.54 0.78
CA LEU A 138 -0.39 -9.21 1.58
C LEU A 138 -1.43 -8.47 0.74
N ALA A 139 -1.02 -7.54 -0.12
CA ALA A 139 -1.92 -6.84 -1.04
C ALA A 139 -2.71 -7.80 -1.92
N ALA A 140 -2.07 -8.86 -2.43
CA ALA A 140 -2.72 -9.87 -3.24
C ALA A 140 -3.79 -10.68 -2.47
N LEU A 141 -3.54 -10.99 -1.19
CA LEU A 141 -4.54 -11.62 -0.31
C LEU A 141 -5.69 -10.66 0.02
N MET A 142 -5.39 -9.42 0.41
CA MET A 142 -6.40 -8.43 0.79
C MET A 142 -7.37 -8.10 -0.34
N THR A 143 -6.88 -8.12 -1.59
CA THR A 143 -7.70 -7.86 -2.78
C THR A 143 -8.39 -9.09 -3.36
N GLY A 144 -8.18 -10.27 -2.76
CA GLY A 144 -8.75 -11.52 -3.25
C GLY A 144 -8.14 -12.03 -4.57
N LYS A 145 -7.02 -11.46 -5.00
CA LYS A 145 -6.24 -11.97 -6.15
C LYS A 145 -5.68 -13.37 -5.88
N ILE A 146 -5.34 -13.62 -4.62
CA ILE A 146 -4.94 -14.92 -4.11
C ILE A 146 -5.87 -15.28 -2.96
N SER A 147 -6.43 -16.49 -2.98
CA SER A 147 -7.12 -17.03 -1.81
C SER A 147 -6.13 -17.79 -0.92
N PRO A 148 -6.24 -17.68 0.40
CA PRO A 148 -5.46 -18.53 1.31
C PRO A 148 -5.65 -20.02 0.99
N ALA A 149 -4.70 -20.84 1.39
CA ALA A 149 -4.84 -22.31 1.27
C ALA A 149 -6.09 -22.80 2.03
N GLU A 150 -6.85 -23.68 1.41
CA GLU A 150 -8.05 -24.27 2.04
C GLU A 150 -7.68 -25.15 3.26
N THR A 151 -6.51 -25.74 3.23
CA THR A 151 -5.95 -26.57 4.32
C THR A 151 -4.48 -26.25 4.49
N GLY A 152 -3.97 -26.34 5.72
CA GLY A 152 -2.59 -26.01 6.04
C GLY A 152 -2.33 -24.51 6.11
N THR A 153 -1.06 -24.15 6.15
CA THR A 153 -0.61 -22.78 6.37
C THR A 153 -0.31 -22.05 5.06
N THR A 154 -0.77 -20.81 4.98
CA THR A 154 -0.37 -19.81 3.96
C THR A 154 0.69 -18.91 4.53
N CYS A 155 1.84 -18.83 3.88
CA CYS A 155 2.96 -17.98 4.25
C CYS A 155 3.13 -16.84 3.23
N ILE A 156 3.34 -15.62 3.71
CA ILE A 156 3.70 -14.45 2.90
C ILE A 156 5.14 -14.06 3.22
N VAL A 157 5.97 -13.90 2.22
CA VAL A 157 7.34 -13.41 2.39
C VAL A 157 7.33 -11.89 2.40
N LEU A 158 7.70 -11.29 3.54
CA LEU A 158 7.92 -9.86 3.71
C LEU A 158 9.41 -9.56 3.50
N SER A 159 9.80 -9.32 2.25
CA SER A 159 11.21 -9.39 1.82
C SER A 159 12.06 -8.16 2.10
N GLY A 160 11.48 -7.04 2.54
CA GLY A 160 12.26 -5.83 2.74
C GLY A 160 11.57 -4.76 3.58
N GLY A 161 12.38 -3.84 4.10
CA GLY A 161 11.94 -2.72 4.96
C GLY A 161 12.62 -1.39 4.63
N ASN A 162 13.22 -1.25 3.44
CA ASN A 162 13.89 -0.03 3.00
C ASN A 162 12.87 1.01 2.48
N VAL A 163 12.00 1.48 3.37
CA VAL A 163 10.98 2.49 3.06
C VAL A 163 11.55 3.89 3.18
N ASP A 164 11.30 4.75 2.21
CA ASP A 164 11.52 6.20 2.36
C ASP A 164 10.61 6.73 3.49
N ILE A 165 11.22 7.18 4.57
CA ILE A 165 10.50 7.70 5.74
C ILE A 165 9.61 8.91 5.39
N GLY A 166 9.96 9.67 4.35
CA GLY A 166 9.16 10.78 3.84
C GLY A 166 7.84 10.35 3.21
N LEU A 167 7.73 9.09 2.80
CA LEU A 167 6.51 8.52 2.23
C LEU A 167 5.46 8.17 3.30
N VAL A 168 5.90 7.73 4.48
CA VAL A 168 5.03 7.21 5.55
C VAL A 168 3.93 8.19 5.97
N PRO A 169 4.20 9.51 6.18
CA PRO A 169 3.14 10.46 6.51
C PRO A 169 2.02 10.53 5.46
N ASN A 170 2.35 10.38 4.19
CA ASN A 170 1.38 10.40 3.11
C ASN A 170 0.51 9.13 3.10
N LEU A 171 1.12 7.96 3.31
CA LEU A 171 0.40 6.69 3.46
C LEU A 171 -0.55 6.72 4.65
N VAL A 172 -0.09 7.22 5.80
CA VAL A 172 -0.91 7.36 7.01
C VAL A 172 -2.10 8.29 6.75
N ARG A 173 -1.86 9.50 6.19
CA ARG A 173 -2.94 10.47 5.90
C ARG A 173 -3.99 9.89 4.94
N ARG A 174 -3.55 9.19 3.90
CA ARG A 174 -4.45 8.52 2.97
C ARG A 174 -5.29 7.47 3.70
N HIS A 175 -4.65 6.57 4.42
CA HIS A 175 -5.30 5.50 5.17
C HIS A 175 -6.33 6.05 6.18
N GLU A 176 -5.97 7.09 6.95
CA GLU A 176 -6.89 7.75 7.89
C GLU A 176 -8.10 8.37 7.18
N THR A 177 -7.90 8.93 5.99
CA THR A 177 -8.99 9.51 5.19
C THR A 177 -9.92 8.42 4.64
N GLU A 178 -9.37 7.34 4.09
CA GLU A 178 -10.14 6.20 3.55
C GLU A 178 -10.87 5.42 4.67
N ALA A 179 -10.24 5.29 5.83
CA ALA A 179 -10.86 4.71 7.02
C ALA A 179 -11.93 5.61 7.68
N GLY A 180 -12.14 6.82 7.13
CA GLY A 180 -13.09 7.79 7.66
C GLY A 180 -12.71 8.37 9.02
N ARG A 181 -11.44 8.30 9.41
CA ARG A 181 -10.91 8.90 10.64
C ARG A 181 -10.39 10.32 10.45
N ARG A 182 -10.31 10.76 9.21
CA ARG A 182 -9.87 12.11 8.82
C ARG A 182 -10.86 12.71 7.83
N LEU A 183 -11.43 13.86 8.18
CA LEU A 183 -12.32 14.63 7.31
C LEU A 183 -11.58 15.86 6.80
N ILE A 184 -11.50 15.99 5.49
CA ILE A 184 -11.05 17.22 4.84
C ILE A 184 -12.29 17.93 4.32
N ALA A 185 -12.54 19.15 4.77
CA ALA A 185 -13.71 19.89 4.40
C ALA A 185 -13.38 21.34 4.03
N PHE A 186 -14.18 21.91 3.16
CA PHE A 186 -14.04 23.27 2.66
C PHE A 186 -15.33 24.05 2.92
N ILE A 187 -15.18 25.34 3.29
CA ILE A 187 -16.27 26.27 3.48
C ILE A 187 -15.91 27.65 2.98
N ARG A 188 -16.90 28.39 2.49
CA ARG A 188 -16.81 29.83 2.28
C ARG A 188 -17.47 30.55 3.44
N LEU A 189 -16.76 31.50 4.02
CA LEU A 189 -17.26 32.29 5.15
C LEU A 189 -17.15 33.79 4.86
N PRO A 190 -18.04 34.62 5.44
CA PRO A 190 -17.85 36.06 5.45
C PRO A 190 -16.50 36.41 6.10
N ASP A 191 -15.69 37.25 5.43
CA ASP A 191 -14.40 37.72 5.96
C ASP A 191 -14.64 38.83 7.02
N ARG A 192 -15.04 38.35 8.22
CA ARG A 192 -15.29 39.21 9.39
C ARG A 192 -14.89 38.49 10.69
N PRO A 193 -14.53 39.26 11.72
CA PRO A 193 -14.25 38.66 13.04
C PRO A 193 -15.37 37.76 13.54
N GLY A 194 -14.99 36.56 14.07
CA GLY A 194 -15.90 35.61 14.67
C GLY A 194 -16.55 34.63 13.70
N ALA A 195 -16.56 34.82 12.39
CA ALA A 195 -17.21 33.91 11.44
C ALA A 195 -16.63 32.49 11.51
N PHE A 196 -15.31 32.34 11.58
CA PHE A 196 -14.66 31.04 11.72
C PHE A 196 -14.76 30.46 13.15
N ALA A 197 -14.79 31.31 14.17
CA ALA A 197 -14.92 30.85 15.56
C ALA A 197 -16.23 30.07 15.79
N GLY A 198 -17.34 30.49 15.19
CA GLY A 198 -18.63 29.78 15.27
C GLY A 198 -18.53 28.36 14.69
N LEU A 199 -17.88 28.18 13.54
CA LEU A 199 -17.65 26.86 12.95
C LEU A 199 -16.79 25.96 13.87
N LEU A 200 -15.74 26.52 14.47
CA LEU A 200 -14.88 25.77 15.39
C LEU A 200 -15.63 25.31 16.66
N GLN A 201 -16.58 26.11 17.14
CA GLN A 201 -17.44 25.71 18.27
C GLN A 201 -18.31 24.51 17.93
N ILE A 202 -18.83 24.46 16.69
CA ILE A 202 -19.60 23.30 16.21
C ILE A 202 -18.71 22.06 16.15
N CYS A 203 -17.52 22.16 15.55
CA CYS A 203 -16.57 21.05 15.48
C CYS A 203 -16.23 20.53 16.88
N ALA A 204 -15.88 21.42 17.80
CA ALA A 204 -15.57 21.07 19.19
C ALA A 204 -16.77 20.42 19.89
N GLY A 205 -17.97 20.92 19.67
CA GLY A 205 -19.22 20.39 20.26
C GLY A 205 -19.53 18.96 19.82
N THR A 206 -19.10 18.53 18.63
CA THR A 206 -19.23 17.14 18.17
C THR A 206 -18.10 16.23 18.68
N GLY A 207 -17.05 16.81 19.26
CA GLY A 207 -15.84 16.08 19.67
C GLY A 207 -14.88 15.80 18.52
N ALA A 208 -15.00 16.51 17.40
CA ALA A 208 -14.00 16.48 16.32
C ALA A 208 -12.78 17.30 16.73
N ASN A 209 -11.59 16.75 16.48
CA ASN A 209 -10.32 17.43 16.77
C ASN A 209 -9.78 18.13 15.52
N LEU A 210 -9.43 19.43 15.64
CA LEU A 210 -8.87 20.20 14.54
C LEU A 210 -7.39 19.87 14.36
N ILE A 211 -7.03 19.33 13.20
CA ILE A 211 -5.63 19.00 12.84
C ILE A 211 -4.98 20.18 12.11
N GLU A 212 -5.68 20.74 11.11
CA GLU A 212 -5.12 21.75 10.21
C GLU A 212 -6.18 22.74 9.75
N VAL A 213 -5.78 23.98 9.56
CA VAL A 213 -6.60 25.05 8.96
C VAL A 213 -5.77 25.75 7.90
N GLN A 214 -6.36 25.93 6.73
CA GLN A 214 -5.79 26.71 5.66
C GLN A 214 -6.77 27.78 5.18
N HIS A 215 -6.37 29.04 5.19
CA HIS A 215 -7.09 30.11 4.51
C HIS A 215 -6.79 30.05 3.01
N VAL A 216 -7.83 29.93 2.20
CA VAL A 216 -7.75 29.87 0.74
C VAL A 216 -8.34 31.17 0.19
N ARG A 217 -7.48 32.06 -0.27
CA ARG A 217 -7.88 33.40 -0.77
C ARG A 217 -7.72 33.57 -2.29
N GLU A 218 -7.06 32.61 -2.93
CA GLU A 218 -6.75 32.62 -4.36
C GLU A 218 -7.05 31.26 -4.99
N GLY A 219 -7.22 31.22 -6.30
CA GLY A 219 -7.47 29.99 -7.03
C GLY A 219 -8.89 29.43 -6.95
N ILE A 220 -9.80 30.13 -6.23
CA ILE A 220 -11.21 29.78 -6.11
C ILE A 220 -12.08 31.03 -6.30
N TYR A 221 -13.35 30.82 -6.71
CA TYR A 221 -14.30 31.91 -6.79
C TYR A 221 -14.78 32.31 -5.39
N LEU A 222 -14.48 33.56 -4.98
CA LEU A 222 -14.92 34.19 -3.74
C LEU A 222 -15.57 35.52 -4.04
N HIS A 223 -16.62 35.87 -3.30
CA HIS A 223 -17.14 37.22 -3.30
C HIS A 223 -16.17 38.17 -2.55
N ALA A 224 -16.25 39.50 -2.83
CA ALA A 224 -15.30 40.46 -2.30
C ALA A 224 -15.17 40.52 -0.76
N ARG A 225 -16.11 39.96 -0.02
CA ARG A 225 -16.12 39.93 1.45
C ARG A 225 -16.17 38.48 2.00
N GLU A 226 -15.67 37.54 1.24
CA GLU A 226 -15.59 36.14 1.62
C GLU A 226 -14.16 35.65 1.71
N THR A 227 -13.93 34.66 2.52
CA THR A 227 -12.71 33.87 2.59
C THR A 227 -13.07 32.38 2.47
N GLY A 228 -12.22 31.60 1.79
CA GLY A 228 -12.26 30.15 1.81
C GLY A 228 -11.48 29.63 3.01
N ILE A 229 -12.03 28.63 3.67
CA ILE A 229 -11.35 27.91 4.75
C ILE A 229 -11.38 26.42 4.41
N GLN A 230 -10.21 25.82 4.31
CA GLN A 230 -10.06 24.38 4.33
C GLN A 230 -9.69 23.95 5.74
N ILE A 231 -10.42 22.98 6.28
CA ILE A 231 -10.13 22.38 7.58
C ILE A 231 -9.89 20.90 7.44
N VAL A 232 -9.00 20.39 8.26
CA VAL A 232 -8.76 18.95 8.43
C VAL A 232 -9.09 18.60 9.85
N LEU A 233 -10.00 17.66 10.02
CA LEU A 233 -10.50 17.21 11.31
C LEU A 233 -10.19 15.73 11.52
N GLU A 234 -9.74 15.39 12.72
CA GLU A 234 -9.77 14.02 13.19
C GLU A 234 -11.17 13.71 13.71
N ILE A 235 -11.72 12.59 13.25
CA ILE A 235 -13.09 12.14 13.53
C ILE A 235 -13.10 10.64 13.85
N ARG A 236 -14.22 10.15 14.40
CA ARG A 236 -14.34 8.77 14.88
C ARG A 236 -14.87 7.79 13.84
N GLY A 237 -15.11 8.24 12.61
CA GLY A 237 -15.65 7.44 11.52
C GLY A 237 -16.67 8.22 10.69
N ARG A 238 -17.20 7.57 9.65
CA ARG A 238 -18.12 8.20 8.68
C ARG A 238 -19.37 8.79 9.32
N GLU A 239 -19.98 8.06 10.24
CA GLU A 239 -21.17 8.55 10.94
C GLU A 239 -20.92 9.87 11.70
N HIS A 240 -19.74 10.00 12.31
CA HIS A 240 -19.34 11.24 12.98
C HIS A 240 -19.12 12.39 11.99
N ALA A 241 -18.55 12.13 10.81
CA ALA A 241 -18.46 13.11 9.75
C ALA A 241 -19.85 13.61 9.32
N ASP A 242 -20.76 12.70 9.05
CA ASP A 242 -22.12 13.01 8.59
C ASP A 242 -22.90 13.82 9.63
N GLN A 243 -22.78 13.49 10.93
CA GLN A 243 -23.37 14.26 12.03
C GLN A 243 -22.82 15.68 12.11
N LEU A 244 -21.48 15.83 11.98
CA LEU A 244 -20.83 17.14 12.00
C LEU A 244 -21.28 18.01 10.81
N LEU A 245 -21.28 17.45 9.60
CA LEU A 245 -21.70 18.16 8.40
C LEU A 245 -23.17 18.59 8.47
N ALA A 246 -24.05 17.72 8.97
CA ALA A 246 -25.47 18.02 9.17
C ALA A 246 -25.67 19.14 10.19
N LEU A 247 -25.01 19.08 11.35
CA LEU A 247 -25.08 20.10 12.38
C LEU A 247 -24.54 21.44 11.91
N ALA A 248 -23.43 21.45 11.16
CA ALA A 248 -22.88 22.66 10.57
C ALA A 248 -23.90 23.31 9.63
N LYS A 249 -24.55 22.52 8.77
CA LYS A 249 -25.58 22.98 7.84
C LYS A 249 -26.81 23.55 8.55
N GLU A 250 -27.30 22.90 9.61
CA GLU A 250 -28.43 23.41 10.44
C GLU A 250 -28.11 24.76 11.05
N GLN A 251 -26.86 25.03 11.39
CA GLN A 251 -26.42 26.32 11.95
C GLN A 251 -25.96 27.34 10.88
N GLY A 252 -26.25 27.04 9.61
CA GLY A 252 -25.99 27.97 8.50
C GLY A 252 -24.58 27.94 7.95
N TYR A 253 -23.78 26.91 8.27
CA TYR A 253 -22.45 26.70 7.71
C TYR A 253 -22.51 25.65 6.60
N ASP A 254 -22.30 26.07 5.36
CA ASP A 254 -22.24 25.17 4.19
C ASP A 254 -20.85 24.52 4.09
N LEU A 255 -20.58 23.63 5.05
CA LEU A 255 -19.33 22.88 5.12
C LEU A 255 -19.41 21.67 4.19
N ASN A 256 -18.53 21.63 3.19
CA ASN A 256 -18.52 20.60 2.16
C ASN A 256 -17.28 19.71 2.30
N GLU A 257 -17.47 18.40 2.31
CA GLU A 257 -16.37 17.47 2.24
C GLU A 257 -15.61 17.66 0.92
N SER A 258 -14.30 17.86 1.01
CA SER A 258 -13.42 17.92 -0.18
C SER A 258 -13.14 16.50 -0.63
N LYS A 259 -13.76 16.08 -1.74
CA LYS A 259 -13.40 14.84 -2.43
C LYS A 259 -12.26 15.15 -3.37
N PHE A 260 -11.07 14.68 -3.03
CA PHE A 260 -9.94 14.67 -3.94
C PHE A 260 -10.00 13.38 -4.76
N TYR A 261 -10.64 13.46 -5.91
CA TYR A 261 -10.58 12.43 -6.96
C TYR A 261 -10.32 13.14 -8.28
#